data_54c901028dcb4cd85ba2c203fcdae480
#
_entry.id   54c901028dcb4cd85ba2c203fcdae480
#
_cell.length_a   1.000
_cell.length_b   1.000
_cell.length_c   1.000
_cell.angle_alpha   90.00
_cell.angle_beta   90.00
_cell.angle_gamma   90.00
#
_symmetry.space_group_name_H-M   'P 1'
#
loop_
_entity.id
_entity.type
_entity.pdbx_description
1 polymer ?
#
loop_
_entity_poly.entity_id
_entity_poly.type
_entity_poly.pdbx_seq_one_letter_code
_entity_poly.pdbx_strand_id
1 'polypeptide(L)'
;MLKWSAFPLKHATGNTMSEFIAENRGADAITRPNWSAVFSVAFCVACLIIVEFLPVSLLTPMAQDLGISEGVAGQSVTVTAFVAMFASLFITQTIQATDRRYVVILFAVLLTLSCLLVSFANSFSLLLIGRACLGLALGGFWAMSASLTMRLVPPRTVPKALSVIFGAVSIALVIAAPLGSFLGELIGWRNVFNAAAVMGVLCIFWIIKSLPSLPGEPSHQKQNTFRLLQRPGVMAGMIAIFMSFAGQFAFFTYIRPVYMNLAGFG
;
A
#
# COMPACT_ATOMS: atom_id res chain seq x y z
N MET A 1 5.22 -33.13 -38.90
CA MET A 1 5.64 -32.21 -39.99
C MET A 1 4.78 -30.98 -39.93
N LEU A 2 5.19 -29.93 -39.23
CA LEU A 2 4.53 -28.63 -39.14
C LEU A 2 5.22 -27.68 -40.13
N LYS A 3 4.46 -27.26 -41.13
CA LYS A 3 4.87 -26.32 -42.18
C LYS A 3 4.99 -24.90 -41.56
N TRP A 4 6.18 -24.36 -41.49
CA TRP A 4 6.43 -22.94 -41.31
C TRP A 4 6.12 -22.21 -42.61
N SER A 5 4.97 -21.57 -42.70
CA SER A 5 4.64 -20.64 -43.77
C SER A 5 5.37 -19.32 -43.52
N ALA A 6 6.17 -18.93 -44.51
CA ALA A 6 6.95 -17.71 -44.54
C ALA A 6 6.10 -16.45 -44.28
N PHE A 7 6.54 -15.67 -43.33
CA PHE A 7 6.03 -14.30 -43.12
C PHE A 7 6.55 -13.41 -44.26
N PRO A 8 5.70 -12.69 -44.99
CA PRO A 8 6.16 -11.80 -46.06
C PRO A 8 6.85 -10.58 -45.44
N LEU A 9 8.16 -10.45 -45.64
CA LEU A 9 8.91 -9.21 -45.45
C LEU A 9 8.43 -8.19 -46.47
N LYS A 10 7.36 -7.45 -46.11
CA LYS A 10 6.90 -6.27 -46.85
C LYS A 10 7.73 -5.08 -46.38
N HIS A 11 8.39 -4.44 -47.31
CA HIS A 11 9.20 -3.24 -47.24
C HIS A 11 8.89 -2.32 -46.03
N ALA A 12 9.73 -2.36 -45.02
CA ALA A 12 9.79 -1.35 -43.95
C ALA A 12 10.53 -0.15 -44.52
N THR A 13 9.80 0.90 -44.86
CA THR A 13 10.36 2.20 -45.17
C THR A 13 11.13 2.73 -43.97
N GLY A 14 12.24 3.46 -44.18
CA GLY A 14 13.20 3.90 -43.14
C GLY A 14 12.62 4.66 -41.91
N ASN A 15 11.37 5.07 -41.98
CA ASN A 15 10.65 5.71 -40.86
C ASN A 15 10.28 4.73 -39.74
N THR A 16 10.01 3.46 -40.03
CA THR A 16 9.59 2.46 -39.04
C THR A 16 10.76 1.98 -38.17
N MET A 17 11.97 1.99 -38.70
CA MET A 17 13.17 1.58 -37.96
C MET A 17 13.61 2.69 -36.98
N SER A 18 13.48 3.96 -37.35
CA SER A 18 13.76 5.10 -36.47
C SER A 18 12.73 5.22 -35.34
N GLU A 19 11.45 4.93 -35.62
CA GLU A 19 10.38 4.87 -34.60
C GLU A 19 10.58 3.68 -33.67
N PHE A 20 10.94 2.49 -34.21
CA PHE A 20 11.26 1.32 -33.39
C PHE A 20 12.51 1.53 -32.51
N ILE A 21 13.52 2.22 -33.01
CA ILE A 21 14.72 2.59 -32.24
C ILE A 21 14.39 3.69 -31.22
N ALA A 22 13.50 4.64 -31.53
CA ALA A 22 13.06 5.68 -30.61
C ALA A 22 12.18 5.08 -29.48
N GLU A 23 11.30 4.15 -29.80
CA GLU A 23 10.47 3.42 -28.85
C GLU A 23 11.32 2.52 -27.93
N ASN A 24 12.34 1.82 -28.47
CA ASN A 24 13.30 1.08 -27.66
C ASN A 24 14.23 1.97 -26.82
N ARG A 25 14.57 3.17 -27.28
CA ARG A 25 15.34 4.13 -26.45
C ARG A 25 14.55 4.63 -25.26
N GLY A 26 13.23 4.71 -25.36
CA GLY A 26 12.34 5.01 -24.22
C GLY A 26 12.28 3.87 -23.20
N ALA A 27 12.36 2.62 -23.66
CA ALA A 27 12.38 1.43 -22.80
C ALA A 27 13.74 1.21 -22.12
N ASP A 28 14.84 1.66 -22.73
CA ASP A 28 16.21 1.56 -22.19
C ASP A 28 16.58 2.69 -21.21
N ALA A 29 15.67 3.62 -20.92
CA ALA A 29 15.97 4.80 -20.10
C ALA A 29 16.25 4.48 -18.61
N ILE A 30 15.96 3.26 -18.13
CA ILE A 30 16.31 2.83 -16.77
C ILE A 30 17.45 1.80 -16.85
N THR A 31 18.64 2.26 -17.10
CA THR A 31 19.84 1.38 -17.16
C THR A 31 20.35 0.97 -15.78
N ARG A 32 20.03 1.72 -14.73
CA ARG A 32 20.44 1.43 -13.34
C ARG A 32 19.24 1.45 -12.40
N PRO A 33 19.08 0.40 -11.57
CA PRO A 33 17.98 0.37 -10.60
C PRO A 33 18.20 1.42 -9.52
N ASN A 34 17.17 2.20 -9.22
CA ASN A 34 17.21 3.15 -8.11
C ASN A 34 16.81 2.48 -6.78
N TRP A 35 17.75 1.77 -6.19
CA TRP A 35 17.51 1.05 -4.93
C TRP A 35 17.15 1.99 -3.77
N SER A 36 17.68 3.21 -3.72
CA SER A 36 17.32 4.18 -2.70
C SER A 36 15.83 4.53 -2.74
N ALA A 37 15.27 4.68 -3.95
CA ALA A 37 13.84 4.90 -4.12
C ALA A 37 13.02 3.66 -3.74
N VAL A 38 13.48 2.45 -4.09
CA VAL A 38 12.80 1.20 -3.69
C VAL A 38 12.77 1.07 -2.16
N PHE A 39 13.89 1.31 -1.47
CA PHE A 39 13.93 1.25 0.00
C PHE A 39 13.10 2.33 0.67
N SER A 40 13.03 3.55 0.12
CA SER A 40 12.17 4.59 0.68
C SER A 40 10.68 4.25 0.55
N VAL A 41 10.28 3.65 -0.57
CA VAL A 41 8.92 3.15 -0.79
C VAL A 41 8.63 1.95 0.14
N ALA A 42 9.57 1.03 0.30
CA ALA A 42 9.46 -0.10 1.22
C ALA A 42 9.32 0.37 2.68
N PHE A 43 10.09 1.38 3.09
CA PHE A 43 9.97 2.00 4.40
C PHE A 43 8.61 2.68 4.60
N CYS A 44 8.12 3.39 3.58
CA CYS A 44 6.80 4.02 3.61
C CYS A 44 5.68 2.99 3.83
N VAL A 45 5.70 1.87 3.10
CA VAL A 45 4.68 0.84 3.29
C VAL A 45 4.81 0.15 4.64
N ALA A 46 6.03 -0.06 5.14
CA ALA A 46 6.22 -0.61 6.48
C ALA A 46 5.61 0.31 7.55
N CYS A 47 5.82 1.62 7.44
CA CYS A 47 5.20 2.60 8.33
C CYS A 47 3.67 2.58 8.24
N LEU A 48 3.11 2.51 7.02
CA LEU A 48 1.66 2.39 6.82
C LEU A 48 1.08 1.16 7.51
N ILE A 49 1.72 0.01 7.37
CA ILE A 49 1.29 -1.26 7.98
C ILE A 49 1.43 -1.21 9.51
N ILE A 50 2.56 -0.70 10.04
CA ILE A 50 2.73 -0.55 11.49
C ILE A 50 1.59 0.29 12.06
N VAL A 51 1.33 1.47 11.48
CA VAL A 51 0.30 2.40 11.98
C VAL A 51 -1.12 1.82 11.81
N GLU A 52 -1.34 0.99 10.80
CA GLU A 52 -2.62 0.29 10.62
C GLU A 52 -2.90 -0.67 11.79
N PHE A 53 -1.89 -1.40 12.25
CA PHE A 53 -2.03 -2.42 13.30
C PHE A 53 -1.85 -1.90 14.72
N LEU A 54 -1.31 -0.68 14.93
CA LEU A 54 -1.17 -0.09 16.27
C LEU A 54 -2.46 -0.10 17.10
N PRO A 55 -3.66 0.29 16.58
CA PRO A 55 -4.86 0.27 17.38
C PRO A 55 -5.28 -1.12 17.86
N VAL A 56 -4.90 -2.17 17.15
CA VAL A 56 -5.22 -3.56 17.57
C VAL A 56 -4.48 -3.91 18.85
N SER A 57 -3.23 -3.47 18.99
CA SER A 57 -2.42 -3.70 20.19
C SER A 57 -2.68 -2.70 21.31
N LEU A 58 -3.23 -1.52 20.98
CA LEU A 58 -3.49 -0.42 21.91
C LEU A 58 -4.98 -0.22 22.21
N LEU A 59 -5.82 -1.20 21.83
CA LEU A 59 -7.28 -1.06 21.85
C LEU A 59 -7.81 -0.73 23.25
N THR A 60 -7.39 -1.51 24.24
CA THR A 60 -7.84 -1.36 25.63
C THR A 60 -7.45 -0.01 26.23
N PRO A 61 -6.17 0.45 26.18
CA PRO A 61 -5.83 1.76 26.71
C PRO A 61 -6.48 2.92 25.94
N MET A 62 -6.70 2.79 24.64
CA MET A 62 -7.41 3.80 23.85
C MET A 62 -8.90 3.88 24.26
N ALA A 63 -9.56 2.74 24.44
CA ALA A 63 -10.96 2.68 24.85
C ALA A 63 -11.17 3.28 26.24
N GLN A 64 -10.33 2.94 27.21
CA GLN A 64 -10.38 3.45 28.58
C GLN A 64 -10.19 4.97 28.64
N ASP A 65 -9.21 5.49 27.91
CA ASP A 65 -8.86 6.90 27.93
C ASP A 65 -9.92 7.79 27.22
N LEU A 66 -10.57 7.25 26.19
CA LEU A 66 -11.67 7.93 25.48
C LEU A 66 -13.06 7.68 26.11
N GLY A 67 -13.15 6.87 27.17
CA GLY A 67 -14.42 6.55 27.84
C GLY A 67 -15.41 5.79 26.95
N ILE A 68 -14.92 4.95 26.04
CA ILE A 68 -15.73 4.17 25.09
C ILE A 68 -15.51 2.66 25.29
N SER A 69 -16.41 1.83 24.77
CA SER A 69 -16.19 0.39 24.77
C SER A 69 -15.12 -0.04 23.76
N GLU A 70 -14.45 -1.16 24.01
CA GLU A 70 -13.46 -1.74 23.08
C GLU A 70 -14.08 -2.05 21.71
N GLY A 71 -15.35 -2.46 21.66
CA GLY A 71 -16.06 -2.67 20.41
C GLY A 71 -16.23 -1.39 19.59
N VAL A 72 -16.48 -0.26 20.25
CA VAL A 72 -16.53 1.05 19.59
C VAL A 72 -15.15 1.49 19.15
N ALA A 73 -14.12 1.32 19.99
CA ALA A 73 -12.73 1.61 19.62
C ALA A 73 -12.27 0.77 18.40
N GLY A 74 -12.70 -0.49 18.31
CA GLY A 74 -12.43 -1.38 17.18
C GLY A 74 -12.98 -0.88 15.84
N GLN A 75 -14.04 -0.06 15.83
CA GLN A 75 -14.54 0.57 14.60
C GLN A 75 -13.51 1.47 13.92
N SER A 76 -12.50 1.94 14.66
CA SER A 76 -11.38 2.70 14.11
C SER A 76 -10.60 1.90 13.04
N VAL A 77 -10.48 0.60 13.20
CA VAL A 77 -9.86 -0.30 12.20
C VAL A 77 -10.79 -0.48 11.00
N THR A 78 -12.08 -0.68 11.26
CA THR A 78 -13.09 -0.85 10.20
C THR A 78 -13.17 0.38 9.31
N VAL A 79 -13.16 1.60 9.87
CA VAL A 79 -13.18 2.85 9.11
C VAL A 79 -11.95 2.96 8.21
N THR A 80 -10.76 2.59 8.69
CA THR A 80 -9.55 2.59 7.86
C THR A 80 -9.70 1.66 6.66
N ALA A 81 -10.15 0.43 6.88
CA ALA A 81 -10.33 -0.55 5.80
C ALA A 81 -11.40 -0.11 4.80
N PHE A 82 -12.51 0.44 5.29
CA PHE A 82 -13.60 0.93 4.46
C PHE A 82 -13.14 2.10 3.56
N VAL A 83 -12.48 3.09 4.13
CA VAL A 83 -11.94 4.22 3.38
C VAL A 83 -10.85 3.76 2.40
N ALA A 84 -9.98 2.82 2.78
CA ALA A 84 -8.96 2.26 1.89
C ALA A 84 -9.56 1.56 0.68
N MET A 85 -10.65 0.82 0.87
CA MET A 85 -11.39 0.18 -0.23
C MET A 85 -11.87 1.22 -1.26
N PHE A 86 -12.52 2.27 -0.83
CA PHE A 86 -12.97 3.33 -1.74
C PHE A 86 -11.80 4.10 -2.34
N ALA A 87 -10.80 4.45 -1.55
CA ALA A 87 -9.60 5.14 -2.03
C ALA A 87 -8.92 4.34 -3.15
N SER A 88 -8.78 3.04 -3.01
CA SER A 88 -8.15 2.19 -4.05
C SER A 88 -8.89 2.20 -5.37
N LEU A 89 -10.22 2.31 -5.36
CA LEU A 89 -11.05 2.36 -6.56
C LEU A 89 -10.97 3.71 -7.29
N PHE A 90 -11.00 4.81 -6.53
CA PHE A 90 -11.10 6.15 -7.12
C PHE A 90 -9.75 6.80 -7.39
N ILE A 91 -8.74 6.50 -6.59
CA ILE A 91 -7.45 7.19 -6.66
C ILE A 91 -6.74 6.93 -7.99
N THR A 92 -6.89 5.72 -8.54
CA THR A 92 -6.30 5.34 -9.83
C THR A 92 -6.79 6.21 -10.98
N GLN A 93 -8.06 6.64 -10.93
CA GLN A 93 -8.64 7.51 -11.94
C GLN A 93 -8.22 8.97 -11.78
N THR A 94 -8.06 9.42 -10.54
CA THR A 94 -7.76 10.81 -10.21
C THR A 94 -6.29 11.17 -10.45
N ILE A 95 -5.38 10.19 -10.31
CA ILE A 95 -3.92 10.44 -10.30
C ILE A 95 -3.27 10.18 -11.67
N GLN A 96 -4.00 9.83 -12.71
CA GLN A 96 -3.43 9.45 -14.01
C GLN A 96 -2.47 10.48 -14.60
N ALA A 97 -2.80 11.76 -14.48
CA ALA A 97 -2.00 12.88 -14.99
C ALA A 97 -0.96 13.42 -13.98
N THR A 98 -1.01 12.97 -12.73
CA THR A 98 -0.17 13.53 -11.66
C THR A 98 1.15 12.76 -11.58
N ASP A 99 2.26 13.50 -11.32
CA ASP A 99 3.55 12.88 -11.06
C ASP A 99 3.46 11.95 -9.82
N ARG A 100 3.85 10.69 -10.00
CA ARG A 100 3.77 9.65 -8.97
C ARG A 100 4.58 10.01 -7.71
N ARG A 101 5.63 10.82 -7.86
CA ARG A 101 6.42 11.32 -6.74
C ARG A 101 5.57 12.12 -5.75
N TYR A 102 4.78 13.09 -6.25
CA TYR A 102 3.93 13.91 -5.39
C TYR A 102 2.82 13.10 -4.72
N VAL A 103 2.35 12.08 -5.41
CA VAL A 103 1.31 11.18 -4.86
C VAL A 103 1.85 10.36 -3.69
N VAL A 104 3.06 9.80 -3.81
CA VAL A 104 3.69 9.03 -2.71
C VAL A 104 4.01 9.96 -1.52
N ILE A 105 4.47 11.19 -1.79
CA ILE A 105 4.66 12.21 -0.75
C ILE A 105 3.33 12.53 -0.05
N LEU A 106 2.24 12.68 -0.80
CA LEU A 106 0.91 12.91 -0.23
C LEU A 106 0.50 11.77 0.71
N PHE A 107 0.76 10.52 0.34
CA PHE A 107 0.45 9.38 1.21
C PHE A 107 1.28 9.39 2.50
N ALA A 108 2.57 9.76 2.42
CA ALA A 108 3.41 9.89 3.59
C ALA A 108 2.97 11.08 4.49
N VAL A 109 2.47 12.17 3.89
CA VAL A 109 1.87 13.30 4.63
C VAL A 109 0.57 12.87 5.30
N LEU A 110 -0.31 12.16 4.60
CA LEU A 110 -1.56 11.63 5.17
C LEU A 110 -1.30 10.64 6.30
N LEU A 111 -0.28 9.79 6.18
CA LEU A 111 0.19 8.91 7.25
C LEU A 111 0.59 9.72 8.49
N THR A 112 1.44 10.72 8.30
CA THR A 112 1.93 11.59 9.41
C THR A 112 0.78 12.34 10.05
N LEU A 113 -0.11 12.93 9.24
CA LEU A 113 -1.29 13.64 9.70
C LEU A 113 -2.23 12.71 10.48
N SER A 114 -2.45 11.48 9.98
CA SER A 114 -3.23 10.46 10.69
C SER A 114 -2.67 10.20 12.09
N CYS A 115 -1.36 9.98 12.19
CA CYS A 115 -0.70 9.71 13.47
C CYS A 115 -0.87 10.89 14.45
N LEU A 116 -0.71 12.12 13.97
CA LEU A 116 -0.91 13.32 14.81
C LEU A 116 -2.37 13.47 15.25
N LEU A 117 -3.33 13.32 14.33
CA LEU A 117 -4.76 13.41 14.66
C LEU A 117 -5.17 12.36 15.68
N VAL A 118 -4.66 11.13 15.55
CA VAL A 118 -4.93 10.06 16.52
C VAL A 118 -4.26 10.35 17.86
N SER A 119 -3.01 10.83 17.88
CA SER A 119 -2.29 11.15 19.11
C SER A 119 -2.99 12.26 19.91
N PHE A 120 -3.49 13.28 19.24
CA PHE A 120 -4.21 14.40 19.87
C PHE A 120 -5.72 14.16 20.01
N ALA A 121 -6.21 12.95 19.73
CA ALA A 121 -7.63 12.66 19.79
C ALA A 121 -8.15 12.70 21.23
N ASN A 122 -9.03 13.67 21.51
CA ASN A 122 -9.79 13.79 22.74
C ASN A 122 -11.27 13.34 22.56
N SER A 123 -11.62 12.91 21.36
CA SER A 123 -12.95 12.39 21.03
C SER A 123 -12.82 11.26 20.02
N PHE A 124 -13.80 10.36 20.05
CA PHE A 124 -13.86 9.26 19.09
C PHE A 124 -13.98 9.74 17.64
N SER A 125 -14.69 10.84 17.40
CA SER A 125 -14.81 11.41 16.06
C SER A 125 -13.47 11.87 15.48
N LEU A 126 -12.61 12.51 16.29
CA LEU A 126 -11.29 12.95 15.84
C LEU A 126 -10.38 11.75 15.55
N LEU A 127 -10.46 10.70 16.36
CA LEU A 127 -9.78 9.44 16.12
C LEU A 127 -10.21 8.84 14.78
N LEU A 128 -11.52 8.80 14.48
CA LEU A 128 -12.01 8.26 13.20
C LEU A 128 -11.55 9.09 11.99
N ILE A 129 -11.48 10.41 12.10
CA ILE A 129 -10.93 11.29 11.05
C ILE A 129 -9.46 10.94 10.78
N GLY A 130 -8.65 10.78 11.83
CA GLY A 130 -7.27 10.35 11.70
C GLY A 130 -7.16 8.99 11.01
N ARG A 131 -8.01 8.03 11.37
CA ARG A 131 -8.05 6.70 10.76
C ARG A 131 -8.50 6.73 9.29
N ALA A 132 -9.43 7.63 8.95
CA ALA A 132 -9.83 7.83 7.55
C ALA A 132 -8.68 8.39 6.70
N CYS A 133 -7.87 9.32 7.23
CA CYS A 133 -6.65 9.81 6.56
C CYS A 133 -5.68 8.66 6.27
N LEU A 134 -5.48 7.73 7.22
CA LEU A 134 -4.65 6.54 6.99
C LEU A 134 -5.25 5.64 5.89
N GLY A 135 -6.57 5.43 5.92
CA GLY A 135 -7.24 4.63 4.90
C GLY A 135 -7.04 5.16 3.49
N LEU A 136 -7.10 6.50 3.31
CA LEU A 136 -6.80 7.14 2.02
C LEU A 136 -5.36 6.86 1.57
N ALA A 137 -4.40 6.99 2.48
CA ALA A 137 -2.99 6.73 2.19
C ALA A 137 -2.75 5.25 1.84
N LEU A 138 -3.30 4.34 2.63
CA LEU A 138 -3.13 2.89 2.48
C LEU A 138 -3.75 2.38 1.17
N GLY A 139 -5.02 2.72 0.92
CA GLY A 139 -5.73 2.30 -0.29
C GLY A 139 -5.09 2.86 -1.56
N GLY A 140 -4.66 4.14 -1.52
CA GLY A 140 -3.97 4.77 -2.63
C GLY A 140 -2.59 4.17 -2.89
N PHE A 141 -1.83 3.89 -1.85
CA PHE A 141 -0.51 3.28 -1.97
C PHE A 141 -0.61 1.89 -2.62
N TRP A 142 -1.51 1.02 -2.15
CA TRP A 142 -1.68 -0.31 -2.71
C TRP A 142 -2.13 -0.29 -4.17
N ALA A 143 -3.02 0.63 -4.54
CA ALA A 143 -3.51 0.76 -5.90
C ALA A 143 -2.41 1.10 -6.91
N MET A 144 -1.30 1.74 -6.48
CA MET A 144 -0.22 2.16 -7.38
C MET A 144 1.13 1.48 -7.11
N SER A 145 1.29 0.71 -6.06
CA SER A 145 2.58 0.15 -5.60
C SER A 145 3.32 -0.66 -6.68
N ALA A 146 2.61 -1.54 -7.38
CA ALA A 146 3.20 -2.35 -8.45
C ALA A 146 3.64 -1.50 -9.65
N SER A 147 2.79 -0.57 -10.12
CA SER A 147 3.11 0.32 -11.24
C SER A 147 4.25 1.28 -10.91
N LEU A 148 4.32 1.75 -9.67
CA LEU A 148 5.42 2.58 -9.18
C LEU A 148 6.73 1.79 -9.21
N THR A 149 6.73 0.56 -8.70
CA THR A 149 7.92 -0.30 -8.65
C THR A 149 8.49 -0.58 -10.04
N MET A 150 7.62 -0.85 -11.03
CA MET A 150 8.03 -1.07 -12.42
C MET A 150 8.70 0.16 -13.06
N ARG A 151 8.44 1.36 -12.56
CA ARG A 151 9.06 2.61 -13.04
C ARG A 151 10.36 2.99 -12.31
N LEU A 152 10.72 2.29 -11.24
CA LEU A 152 11.92 2.57 -10.44
C LEU A 152 13.10 1.69 -10.82
N VAL A 153 12.85 0.54 -11.44
CA VAL A 153 13.87 -0.45 -11.75
C VAL A 153 13.66 -1.07 -13.14
N PRO A 154 14.74 -1.55 -13.78
CA PRO A 154 14.63 -2.28 -15.05
C PRO A 154 13.75 -3.53 -14.92
N PRO A 155 13.07 -3.97 -15.99
CA PRO A 155 12.13 -5.11 -15.97
C PRO A 155 12.70 -6.38 -15.33
N ARG A 156 13.99 -6.67 -15.56
CA ARG A 156 14.67 -7.84 -14.98
C ARG A 156 14.82 -7.81 -13.46
N THR A 157 14.78 -6.62 -12.86
CA THR A 157 14.96 -6.41 -11.40
C THR A 157 13.65 -6.13 -10.66
N VAL A 158 12.53 -6.01 -11.37
CA VAL A 158 11.19 -5.80 -10.78
C VAL A 158 10.83 -6.86 -9.73
N PRO A 159 11.06 -8.18 -9.95
CA PRO A 159 10.77 -9.19 -8.94
C PRO A 159 11.55 -8.95 -7.63
N LYS A 160 12.84 -8.56 -7.72
CA LYS A 160 13.65 -8.23 -6.53
C LYS A 160 13.14 -6.99 -5.80
N ALA A 161 12.74 -5.95 -6.53
CA ALA A 161 12.20 -4.74 -5.94
C ALA A 161 10.86 -5.01 -5.22
N LEU A 162 9.98 -5.79 -5.84
CA LEU A 162 8.73 -6.24 -5.19
C LEU A 162 9.01 -7.09 -3.95
N SER A 163 10.02 -7.98 -3.99
CA SER A 163 10.41 -8.78 -2.81
C SER A 163 10.88 -7.91 -1.65
N VAL A 164 11.57 -6.79 -1.90
CA VAL A 164 11.97 -5.83 -0.86
C VAL A 164 10.73 -5.17 -0.25
N ILE A 165 9.78 -4.73 -1.07
CA ILE A 165 8.54 -4.08 -0.60
C ILE A 165 7.69 -5.06 0.22
N PHE A 166 7.43 -6.27 -0.30
CA PHE A 166 6.64 -7.27 0.42
C PHE A 166 7.37 -7.83 1.64
N GLY A 167 8.71 -7.91 1.61
CA GLY A 167 9.53 -8.23 2.76
C GLY A 167 9.37 -7.21 3.89
N ALA A 168 9.37 -5.91 3.54
CA ALA A 168 9.13 -4.83 4.50
C ALA A 168 7.71 -4.92 5.12
N VAL A 169 6.70 -5.25 4.31
CA VAL A 169 5.33 -5.52 4.80
C VAL A 169 5.31 -6.68 5.78
N SER A 170 5.97 -7.79 5.44
CA SER A 170 6.00 -8.99 6.30
C SER A 170 6.69 -8.71 7.64
N ILE A 171 7.82 -7.99 7.61
CA ILE A 171 8.52 -7.57 8.83
C ILE A 171 7.61 -6.65 9.67
N ALA A 172 6.97 -5.66 9.03
CA ALA A 172 6.06 -4.73 9.70
C ALA A 172 4.90 -5.47 10.40
N LEU A 173 4.28 -6.43 9.72
CA LEU A 173 3.19 -7.25 10.29
C LEU A 173 3.62 -8.03 11.54
N VAL A 174 4.83 -8.60 11.53
CA VAL A 174 5.35 -9.38 12.65
C VAL A 174 5.67 -8.51 13.87
N ILE A 175 6.25 -7.32 13.63
CA ILE A 175 6.73 -6.46 14.73
C ILE A 175 5.67 -5.46 15.23
N ALA A 176 4.66 -5.12 14.41
CA ALA A 176 3.71 -4.05 14.72
C ALA A 176 2.97 -4.26 16.05
N ALA A 177 2.41 -5.45 16.25
CA ALA A 177 1.62 -5.73 17.46
C ALA A 177 2.48 -5.85 18.73
N PRO A 178 3.60 -6.62 18.77
CA PRO A 178 4.47 -6.67 19.94
C PRO A 178 5.09 -5.33 20.27
N LEU A 179 5.57 -4.59 19.25
CA LEU A 179 6.18 -3.28 19.45
C LEU A 179 5.17 -2.25 19.95
N GLY A 180 3.94 -2.28 19.37
CA GLY A 180 2.85 -1.40 19.79
C GLY A 180 2.46 -1.63 21.25
N SER A 181 2.29 -2.88 21.67
CA SER A 181 1.95 -3.24 23.05
C SER A 181 3.08 -2.82 24.01
N PHE A 182 4.33 -3.20 23.71
CA PHE A 182 5.48 -2.86 24.55
C PHE A 182 5.68 -1.35 24.73
N LEU A 183 5.66 -0.60 23.63
CA LEU A 183 5.77 0.86 23.70
C LEU A 183 4.55 1.50 24.34
N GLY A 184 3.36 0.95 24.12
CA GLY A 184 2.12 1.42 24.74
C GLY A 184 2.15 1.38 26.26
N GLU A 185 2.73 0.31 26.83
CA GLU A 185 2.93 0.18 28.27
C GLU A 185 3.99 1.15 28.82
N LEU A 186 5.07 1.38 28.06
CA LEU A 186 6.18 2.24 28.50
C LEU A 186 5.87 3.73 28.43
N ILE A 187 5.32 4.19 27.32
CA ILE A 187 5.19 5.63 27.01
C ILE A 187 3.75 6.09 26.81
N GLY A 188 2.80 5.17 26.88
CA GLY A 188 1.39 5.42 26.63
C GLY A 188 1.04 5.47 25.12
N TRP A 189 -0.19 5.12 24.79
CA TRP A 189 -0.66 4.96 23.39
C TRP A 189 -0.52 6.24 22.55
N ARG A 190 -0.77 7.43 23.13
CA ARG A 190 -0.62 8.70 22.39
C ARG A 190 0.81 8.94 21.94
N ASN A 191 1.78 8.66 22.80
CA ASN A 191 3.20 8.83 22.48
C ASN A 191 3.69 7.80 21.46
N VAL A 192 3.09 6.61 21.41
CA VAL A 192 3.36 5.64 20.33
C VAL A 192 2.95 6.22 18.98
N PHE A 193 1.78 6.86 18.88
CA PHE A 193 1.37 7.55 17.65
C PHE A 193 2.23 8.78 17.33
N ASN A 194 2.73 9.51 18.34
CA ASN A 194 3.71 10.59 18.12
C ASN A 194 5.03 10.04 17.54
N ALA A 195 5.54 8.94 18.08
CA ALA A 195 6.73 8.28 17.54
C ALA A 195 6.49 7.80 16.09
N ALA A 196 5.31 7.26 15.80
CA ALA A 196 4.94 6.89 14.43
C ALA A 196 4.83 8.13 13.51
N ALA A 197 4.38 9.27 14.00
CA ALA A 197 4.38 10.52 13.24
C ALA A 197 5.82 10.97 12.90
N VAL A 198 6.77 10.84 13.83
CA VAL A 198 8.19 11.11 13.55
C VAL A 198 8.72 10.18 12.45
N MET A 199 8.39 8.89 12.50
CA MET A 199 8.74 7.96 11.41
C MET A 199 8.13 8.40 10.08
N GLY A 200 6.89 8.89 10.07
CA GLY A 200 6.24 9.45 8.90
C GLY A 200 6.98 10.66 8.32
N VAL A 201 7.46 11.58 9.17
CA VAL A 201 8.29 12.72 8.74
C VAL A 201 9.61 12.23 8.12
N LEU A 202 10.28 11.28 8.75
CA LEU A 202 11.50 10.67 8.20
C LEU A 202 11.24 10.03 6.83
N CYS A 203 10.09 9.36 6.68
CA CYS A 203 9.64 8.79 5.42
C CYS A 203 9.48 9.86 4.34
N ILE A 204 8.82 10.98 4.63
CA ILE A 204 8.67 12.12 3.71
C ILE A 204 10.04 12.62 3.25
N PHE A 205 10.95 12.85 4.19
CA PHE A 205 12.32 13.30 3.89
C PHE A 205 13.06 12.34 2.97
N TRP A 206 12.97 11.05 3.25
CA TRP A 206 13.64 10.03 2.45
C TRP A 206 13.06 9.94 1.04
N ILE A 207 11.72 9.96 0.90
CA ILE A 207 11.04 9.96 -0.40
C ILE A 207 11.45 11.18 -1.23
N ILE A 208 11.45 12.37 -0.64
CA ILE A 208 11.83 13.60 -1.34
C ILE A 208 13.26 13.53 -1.89
N LYS A 209 14.19 12.91 -1.14
CA LYS A 209 15.59 12.80 -1.57
C LYS A 209 15.84 11.67 -2.57
N SER A 210 15.08 10.59 -2.50
CA SER A 210 15.37 9.35 -3.25
C SER A 210 14.49 9.13 -4.47
N LEU A 211 13.23 9.59 -4.43
CA LEU A 211 12.27 9.33 -5.49
C LEU A 211 12.41 10.39 -6.60
N PRO A 212 12.78 9.98 -7.83
CA PRO A 212 12.84 10.90 -8.97
C PRO A 212 11.44 11.35 -9.37
N SER A 213 11.34 12.41 -10.18
CA SER A 213 10.09 12.76 -10.84
C SER A 213 9.67 11.64 -11.78
N LEU A 214 8.42 11.22 -11.65
CA LEU A 214 7.79 10.15 -12.42
C LEU A 214 6.50 10.71 -13.03
N PRO A 215 6.59 11.46 -14.13
CA PRO A 215 5.45 12.12 -14.74
C PRO A 215 4.31 11.14 -15.01
N GLY A 216 3.09 11.59 -14.81
CA GLY A 216 1.90 10.83 -15.17
C GLY A 216 1.89 10.60 -16.69
N GLU A 217 1.53 9.41 -17.11
CA GLU A 217 1.25 9.14 -18.51
C GLU A 217 -0.21 9.48 -18.78
N PRO A 218 -0.50 10.42 -19.70
CA PRO A 218 -1.87 10.65 -20.10
C PRO A 218 -2.38 9.39 -20.78
N SER A 219 -3.20 8.65 -20.07
CA SER A 219 -3.87 7.47 -20.64
C SER A 219 -4.86 7.96 -21.69
N HIS A 220 -4.52 7.81 -22.96
CA HIS A 220 -5.42 8.08 -24.08
C HIS A 220 -6.66 7.16 -24.12
N GLN A 221 -6.69 6.11 -23.31
CA GLN A 221 -7.86 5.26 -23.13
C GLN A 221 -8.35 5.40 -21.67
N LYS A 222 -9.48 6.08 -21.49
CA LYS A 222 -10.35 5.89 -20.31
C LYS A 222 -10.81 4.43 -20.32
N GLN A 223 -9.95 3.52 -19.86
CA GLN A 223 -10.37 2.14 -19.66
C GLN A 223 -11.38 2.15 -18.51
N ASN A 224 -12.63 1.90 -18.86
CA ASN A 224 -13.72 1.79 -17.92
C ASN A 224 -13.41 0.58 -17.03
N THR A 225 -12.97 0.80 -15.79
CA THR A 225 -12.59 -0.24 -14.82
C THR A 225 -13.69 -1.29 -14.68
N PHE A 226 -14.95 -0.87 -14.76
CA PHE A 226 -16.09 -1.78 -14.77
C PHE A 226 -16.13 -2.72 -15.98
N ARG A 227 -15.66 -2.28 -17.15
CA ARG A 227 -15.59 -3.12 -18.34
C ARG A 227 -14.48 -4.17 -18.26
N LEU A 228 -13.42 -3.86 -17.49
CA LEU A 228 -12.35 -4.81 -17.20
C LEU A 228 -12.83 -5.93 -16.27
N LEU A 229 -13.67 -5.60 -15.28
CA LEU A 229 -14.29 -6.55 -14.36
C LEU A 229 -15.19 -7.59 -15.07
N GLN A 230 -15.76 -7.23 -16.21
CA GLN A 230 -16.61 -8.15 -17.00
C GLN A 230 -15.81 -9.23 -17.73
N ARG A 231 -14.47 -9.16 -17.75
CA ARG A 231 -13.63 -10.22 -18.34
C ARG A 231 -13.59 -11.43 -17.41
N PRO A 232 -13.96 -12.65 -17.88
CA PRO A 232 -14.08 -13.84 -17.02
C PRO A 232 -12.80 -14.16 -16.24
N GLY A 233 -11.62 -13.99 -16.87
CA GLY A 233 -10.34 -14.23 -16.22
C GLY A 233 -10.01 -13.23 -15.11
N VAL A 234 -10.41 -11.95 -15.26
CA VAL A 234 -10.21 -10.92 -14.24
C VAL A 234 -11.12 -11.18 -13.04
N MET A 235 -12.39 -11.50 -13.32
CA MET A 235 -13.37 -11.83 -12.27
C MET A 235 -12.94 -13.06 -11.48
N ALA A 236 -12.50 -14.14 -12.14
CA ALA A 236 -12.02 -15.34 -11.47
C ALA A 236 -10.79 -15.05 -10.60
N GLY A 237 -9.83 -14.25 -11.09
CA GLY A 237 -8.68 -13.82 -10.31
C GLY A 237 -9.07 -13.00 -9.08
N MET A 238 -10.01 -12.07 -9.21
CA MET A 238 -10.51 -11.27 -8.08
C MET A 238 -11.21 -12.13 -7.03
N ILE A 239 -12.05 -13.09 -7.46
CA ILE A 239 -12.70 -14.03 -6.54
C ILE A 239 -11.65 -14.88 -5.80
N ALA A 240 -10.63 -15.37 -6.50
CA ALA A 240 -9.56 -16.14 -5.89
C ALA A 240 -8.79 -15.32 -4.83
N ILE A 241 -8.45 -14.08 -5.13
CA ILE A 241 -7.80 -13.16 -4.19
C ILE A 241 -8.71 -12.89 -2.99
N PHE A 242 -9.99 -12.58 -3.23
CA PHE A 242 -10.95 -12.34 -2.16
C PHE A 242 -11.09 -13.56 -1.24
N MET A 243 -11.23 -14.76 -1.78
CA MET A 243 -11.32 -16.00 -1.00
C MET A 243 -10.05 -16.27 -0.20
N SER A 244 -8.87 -16.02 -0.79
CA SER A 244 -7.59 -16.18 -0.10
C SER A 244 -7.47 -15.24 1.11
N PHE A 245 -7.77 -13.95 0.94
CA PHE A 245 -7.75 -13.00 2.04
C PHE A 245 -8.84 -13.28 3.08
N ALA A 246 -10.05 -13.61 2.65
CA ALA A 246 -11.13 -13.97 3.56
C ALA A 246 -10.76 -15.20 4.42
N GLY A 247 -10.17 -16.23 3.81
CA GLY A 247 -9.66 -17.40 4.53
C GLY A 247 -8.54 -17.06 5.50
N GLN A 248 -7.60 -16.22 5.07
CA GLN A 248 -6.50 -15.77 5.93
C GLN A 248 -7.01 -14.99 7.15
N PHE A 249 -7.89 -14.02 6.95
CA PHE A 249 -8.45 -13.24 8.06
C PHE A 249 -9.36 -14.08 8.96
N ALA A 250 -10.14 -15.00 8.41
CA ALA A 250 -10.92 -15.97 9.19
C ALA A 250 -9.99 -16.83 10.07
N PHE A 251 -8.92 -17.36 9.50
CA PHE A 251 -7.93 -18.13 10.25
C PHE A 251 -7.35 -17.34 11.42
N PHE A 252 -6.87 -16.11 11.19
CA PHE A 252 -6.34 -15.26 12.26
C PHE A 252 -7.37 -14.91 13.34
N THR A 253 -8.63 -14.72 12.96
CA THR A 253 -9.70 -14.41 13.90
C THR A 253 -10.05 -15.59 14.79
N TYR A 254 -10.10 -16.80 14.23
CA TYR A 254 -10.58 -17.98 14.94
C TYR A 254 -9.46 -18.85 15.52
N ILE A 255 -8.19 -18.61 15.19
CA ILE A 255 -7.08 -19.44 15.70
C ILE A 255 -6.99 -19.41 17.23
N ARG A 256 -7.19 -18.25 17.86
CA ARG A 256 -7.12 -18.10 19.31
C ARG A 256 -8.23 -18.85 20.04
N PRO A 257 -9.53 -18.69 19.71
CA PRO A 257 -10.62 -19.48 20.29
C PRO A 257 -10.42 -20.97 20.10
N VAL A 258 -10.00 -21.41 18.92
CA VAL A 258 -9.73 -22.84 18.64
C VAL A 258 -8.58 -23.35 19.51
N TYR A 259 -7.49 -22.60 19.62
CA TYR A 259 -6.35 -22.99 20.45
C TYR A 259 -6.73 -23.07 21.95
N MET A 260 -7.48 -22.10 22.47
CA MET A 260 -7.97 -22.09 23.85
C MET A 260 -8.84 -23.32 24.14
N ASN A 261 -9.77 -23.64 23.24
CA ASN A 261 -10.63 -24.80 23.38
C ASN A 261 -9.87 -26.15 23.31
N LEU A 262 -8.87 -26.24 22.40
CA LEU A 262 -8.04 -27.45 22.27
C LEU A 262 -7.04 -27.64 23.43
N ALA A 263 -6.55 -26.52 24.00
CA ALA A 263 -5.60 -26.55 25.10
C ALA A 263 -6.26 -26.71 26.48
N GLY A 264 -7.60 -26.77 26.55
CA GLY A 264 -8.33 -26.99 27.82
C GLY A 264 -8.32 -25.75 28.74
N PHE A 265 -8.06 -24.57 28.24
CA PHE A 265 -8.11 -23.30 28.97
C PHE A 265 -9.46 -22.57 28.80
N GLY A 266 -10.51 -23.26 28.43
CA GLY A 266 -11.88 -22.76 28.30
C GLY A 266 -12.70 -23.01 29.55
#